data_41d8641409d95a39bafdf92a2c779f8b
#
_entry.id   41d8641409d95a39bafdf92a2c779f8b
#
_cell.length_a   1.000
_cell.length_b   1.000
_cell.length_c   1.000
_cell.angle_alpha   90.00
_cell.angle_beta   90.00
_cell.angle_gamma   90.00
#
_symmetry.space_group_name_H-M   'P 1'
#
loop_
_entity.id
_entity.type
_entity.pdbx_description
1 polymer ?
#
loop_
_entity_poly.entity_id
_entity_poly.type
_entity_poly.pdbx_seq_one_letter_code
_entity_poly.pdbx_strand_id
1 'polypeptide(L)'
;MKITIFGGGIWGRALAFAFAHKNEVCIVSRRNITPALDPLNKILSHNSHSIISQCSLDESLDSTLFVIAISVQALREWFAHTPLKKDSKILITSKGIEENSGAFVSQIAKDFIAPENLCFLAGPSFAKEIILALPCALTIHSHNFILAQEFASRMPDFIKPYIENDIIGGEVASAYKNVIAIAGGICDGLQLGQNAKASLLSRGLVEMYQFAEHFGAKMQTFLGLSGAGDLFLTANSLLSRNYRVGLGLAQNKPLQNILNDLGEVAEGIKTSNAITQIAQREGIYAPIATEVQKIIQGKNPLESMRTLMKK
;
A
#
# COMPACT_ATOMS: atom_id res chain seq x y z
N MET A 1 -23.52 -1.54 10.63
CA MET A 1 -23.00 -2.82 10.11
C MET A 1 -21.69 -3.09 10.82
N LYS A 2 -21.37 -4.36 11.12
CA LYS A 2 -20.11 -4.73 11.79
C LYS A 2 -19.02 -4.97 10.76
N ILE A 3 -17.87 -4.29 10.92
CA ILE A 3 -16.68 -4.42 10.08
C ILE A 3 -15.51 -4.85 10.95
N THR A 4 -14.84 -5.93 10.58
CA THR A 4 -13.60 -6.34 11.22
C THR A 4 -12.38 -5.93 10.38
N ILE A 5 -11.40 -5.34 11.05
CA ILE A 5 -10.10 -5.01 10.43
C ILE A 5 -9.04 -5.94 11.00
N PHE A 6 -8.38 -6.68 10.13
CA PHE A 6 -7.23 -7.50 10.49
C PHE A 6 -5.93 -6.70 10.30
N GLY A 7 -5.26 -6.42 11.41
CA GLY A 7 -4.01 -5.68 11.42
C GLY A 7 -4.08 -4.39 12.24
N GLY A 8 -3.48 -4.40 13.45
CA GLY A 8 -3.44 -3.26 14.40
C GLY A 8 -2.33 -2.23 14.14
N GLY A 9 -1.71 -2.23 12.94
CA GLY A 9 -0.72 -1.25 12.53
C GLY A 9 -1.32 0.16 12.35
N ILE A 10 -0.47 1.14 12.06
CA ILE A 10 -0.91 2.54 11.87
C ILE A 10 -1.99 2.63 10.79
N TRP A 11 -1.82 1.91 9.66
CA TRP A 11 -2.79 1.91 8.56
C TRP A 11 -4.11 1.26 8.94
N GLY A 12 -4.08 0.08 9.59
CA GLY A 12 -5.31 -0.58 10.05
C GLY A 12 -6.10 0.27 11.04
N ARG A 13 -5.42 0.96 11.97
CA ARG A 13 -6.07 1.89 12.90
C ARG A 13 -6.66 3.12 12.21
N ALA A 14 -5.99 3.64 11.17
CA ALA A 14 -6.53 4.74 10.38
C ALA A 14 -7.78 4.33 9.60
N LEU A 15 -7.80 3.13 9.02
CA LEU A 15 -8.99 2.58 8.37
C LEU A 15 -10.11 2.32 9.39
N ALA A 16 -9.78 1.81 10.58
CA ALA A 16 -10.76 1.62 11.65
C ALA A 16 -11.41 2.95 12.05
N PHE A 17 -10.60 3.99 12.20
CA PHE A 17 -11.09 5.33 12.46
C PHE A 17 -12.03 5.81 11.36
N ALA A 18 -11.65 5.65 10.10
CA ALA A 18 -12.49 6.04 8.97
C ALA A 18 -13.82 5.29 8.95
N PHE A 19 -13.79 3.96 9.04
CA PHE A 19 -15.03 3.16 9.00
C PHE A 19 -15.92 3.35 10.23
N ALA A 20 -15.37 3.69 11.40
CA ALA A 20 -16.13 3.91 12.63
C ALA A 20 -17.08 5.12 12.56
N HIS A 21 -16.90 6.03 11.59
CA HIS A 21 -17.83 7.14 11.36
C HIS A 21 -19.24 6.66 10.93
N LYS A 22 -19.35 5.49 10.32
CA LYS A 22 -20.64 4.98 9.80
C LYS A 22 -20.93 3.53 10.23
N ASN A 23 -20.02 2.86 10.93
CA ASN A 23 -20.12 1.44 11.21
C ASN A 23 -19.64 1.10 12.63
N GLU A 24 -20.05 -0.06 13.12
CA GLU A 24 -19.41 -0.72 14.25
C GLU A 24 -18.11 -1.36 13.77
N VAL A 25 -16.98 -1.08 14.43
CA VAL A 25 -15.66 -1.52 13.98
C VAL A 25 -14.90 -2.20 15.11
N CYS A 26 -14.36 -3.37 14.82
CA CYS A 26 -13.36 -4.00 15.69
C CYS A 26 -12.05 -4.31 14.91
N ILE A 27 -10.96 -4.37 15.66
CA ILE A 27 -9.63 -4.72 15.12
C ILE A 27 -9.15 -6.01 15.75
N VAL A 28 -8.72 -6.95 14.91
CA VAL A 28 -7.95 -8.12 15.35
C VAL A 28 -6.47 -7.82 15.23
N SER A 29 -5.75 -7.93 16.35
CA SER A 29 -4.32 -7.67 16.40
C SER A 29 -3.62 -8.63 17.35
N ARG A 30 -2.42 -9.09 16.99
CA ARG A 30 -1.57 -9.94 17.86
C ARG A 30 -1.05 -9.23 19.11
N ARG A 31 -1.01 -7.88 19.07
CA ARG A 31 -0.57 -7.05 20.19
C ARG A 31 -1.77 -6.37 20.81
N ASN A 32 -1.68 -6.05 22.09
CA ASN A 32 -2.65 -5.13 22.70
C ASN A 32 -2.46 -3.74 22.11
N ILE A 33 -3.49 -3.25 21.42
CA ILE A 33 -3.51 -1.92 20.79
C ILE A 33 -4.51 -0.97 21.46
N THR A 34 -5.20 -1.40 22.52
CA THR A 34 -6.17 -0.58 23.25
C THR A 34 -5.63 0.80 23.60
N PRO A 35 -4.40 0.95 24.15
CA PRO A 35 -3.85 2.28 24.44
C PRO A 35 -3.67 3.17 23.21
N ALA A 36 -3.47 2.55 22.03
CA ALA A 36 -3.33 3.29 20.78
C ALA A 36 -4.69 3.61 20.12
N LEU A 37 -5.79 2.99 20.58
CA LEU A 37 -7.15 3.29 20.15
C LEU A 37 -7.78 4.42 21.00
N ASP A 38 -7.35 4.59 22.26
CA ASP A 38 -7.92 5.59 23.17
C ASP A 38 -7.98 7.02 22.59
N PRO A 39 -6.90 7.56 21.98
CA PRO A 39 -6.96 8.88 21.36
C PRO A 39 -7.97 8.97 20.22
N LEU A 40 -8.09 7.91 19.40
CA LEU A 40 -9.03 7.84 18.27
C LEU A 40 -10.47 7.77 18.79
N ASN A 41 -10.70 6.94 19.79
CA ASN A 41 -12.02 6.78 20.41
C ASN A 41 -12.50 8.06 21.11
N LYS A 42 -11.60 8.86 21.69
CA LYS A 42 -11.95 10.19 22.22
C LYS A 42 -12.48 11.12 21.11
N ILE A 43 -11.85 11.13 19.93
CA ILE A 43 -12.31 11.92 18.78
C ILE A 43 -13.66 11.42 18.29
N LEU A 44 -13.82 10.10 18.11
CA LEU A 44 -15.05 9.48 17.62
C LEU A 44 -16.22 9.72 18.58
N SER A 45 -16.05 9.51 19.87
CA SER A 45 -17.09 9.69 20.88
C SER A 45 -17.53 11.15 20.99
N HIS A 46 -16.60 12.11 20.88
CA HIS A 46 -16.94 13.53 20.87
C HIS A 46 -17.87 13.91 19.72
N ASN A 47 -17.75 13.24 18.59
CA ASN A 47 -18.57 13.45 17.40
C ASN A 47 -19.74 12.45 17.29
N SER A 48 -20.09 11.73 18.35
CA SER A 48 -21.19 10.74 18.39
C SER A 48 -21.04 9.59 17.37
N HIS A 49 -19.79 9.26 17.01
CA HIS A 49 -19.48 8.09 16.18
C HIS A 49 -19.24 6.83 17.02
N SER A 50 -19.26 5.67 16.38
CA SER A 50 -18.96 4.40 17.04
C SER A 50 -17.51 4.35 17.50
N ILE A 51 -17.27 3.79 18.69
CA ILE A 51 -15.91 3.55 19.17
C ILE A 51 -15.34 2.27 18.54
N ILE A 52 -14.02 2.26 18.38
CA ILE A 52 -13.27 1.11 17.87
C ILE A 52 -12.93 0.19 19.04
N SER A 53 -13.24 -1.09 18.94
CA SER A 53 -12.83 -2.11 19.90
C SER A 53 -11.68 -2.96 19.35
N GLN A 54 -10.89 -3.54 20.25
CA GLN A 54 -10.04 -4.68 19.91
C GLN A 54 -10.82 -5.95 20.24
N CYS A 55 -10.87 -6.91 19.31
CA CYS A 55 -11.57 -8.18 19.48
C CYS A 55 -10.64 -9.38 19.23
N SER A 56 -11.05 -10.54 19.71
CA SER A 56 -10.43 -11.82 19.38
C SER A 56 -10.75 -12.25 17.95
N LEU A 57 -10.04 -13.28 17.45
CA LEU A 57 -10.33 -13.85 16.13
C LEU A 57 -11.76 -14.38 16.08
N ASP A 58 -12.18 -15.16 17.10
CA ASP A 58 -13.50 -15.80 17.13
C ASP A 58 -14.64 -14.77 17.11
N GLU A 59 -14.55 -13.72 17.93
CA GLU A 59 -15.52 -12.62 17.97
C GLU A 59 -15.60 -11.85 16.62
N SER A 60 -14.51 -11.87 15.86
CA SER A 60 -14.41 -11.17 14.58
C SER A 60 -15.19 -11.85 13.45
N LEU A 61 -15.37 -13.18 13.52
CA LEU A 61 -15.96 -13.97 12.44
C LEU A 61 -17.46 -13.70 12.20
N ASP A 62 -18.14 -13.05 13.16
CA ASP A 62 -19.53 -12.60 13.02
C ASP A 62 -19.70 -11.33 12.20
N SER A 63 -18.60 -10.76 11.69
CA SER A 63 -18.65 -9.54 10.90
C SER A 63 -19.19 -9.78 9.49
N THR A 64 -19.83 -8.76 8.95
CA THR A 64 -20.38 -8.78 7.59
C THR A 64 -19.33 -8.49 6.53
N LEU A 65 -18.38 -7.60 6.87
CA LEU A 65 -17.32 -7.15 5.99
C LEU A 65 -15.97 -7.25 6.71
N PHE A 66 -14.96 -7.63 5.95
CA PHE A 66 -13.59 -7.77 6.45
C PHE A 66 -12.64 -6.85 5.70
N VAL A 67 -11.74 -6.19 6.43
CA VAL A 67 -10.69 -5.35 5.87
C VAL A 67 -9.33 -5.90 6.27
N ILE A 68 -8.48 -6.19 5.29
CA ILE A 68 -7.16 -6.77 5.55
C ILE A 68 -6.09 -5.70 5.43
N ALA A 69 -5.45 -5.35 6.55
CA ALA A 69 -4.38 -4.36 6.66
C ALA A 69 -3.07 -5.01 7.18
N ILE A 70 -2.72 -6.14 6.59
CA ILE A 70 -1.55 -6.96 6.92
C ILE A 70 -0.50 -6.78 5.81
N SER A 71 0.80 -6.88 6.16
CA SER A 71 1.87 -6.86 5.15
C SER A 71 1.72 -8.02 4.17
N VAL A 72 1.96 -7.76 2.87
CA VAL A 72 1.90 -8.80 1.83
C VAL A 72 2.79 -10.00 2.15
N GLN A 73 3.93 -9.79 2.81
CA GLN A 73 4.87 -10.87 3.17
C GLN A 73 4.32 -11.86 4.20
N ALA A 74 3.26 -11.48 4.94
CA ALA A 74 2.61 -12.34 5.92
C ALA A 74 1.22 -12.80 5.46
N LEU A 75 0.76 -12.34 4.30
CA LEU A 75 -0.63 -12.48 3.87
C LEU A 75 -1.02 -13.94 3.62
N ARG A 76 -0.16 -14.70 2.93
CA ARG A 76 -0.41 -16.12 2.62
C ARG A 76 -0.52 -16.97 3.88
N GLU A 77 0.46 -16.83 4.78
CA GLU A 77 0.47 -17.54 6.06
C GLU A 77 -0.74 -17.15 6.91
N TRP A 78 -1.08 -15.85 6.92
CA TRP A 78 -2.24 -15.36 7.65
C TRP A 78 -3.55 -15.96 7.12
N PHE A 79 -3.77 -16.00 5.80
CA PHE A 79 -4.95 -16.62 5.22
C PHE A 79 -5.03 -18.13 5.54
N ALA A 80 -3.90 -18.83 5.50
CA ALA A 80 -3.85 -20.27 5.79
C ALA A 80 -4.27 -20.60 7.24
N HIS A 81 -4.09 -19.66 8.18
CA HIS A 81 -4.40 -19.86 9.60
C HIS A 81 -5.66 -19.12 10.09
N THR A 82 -6.32 -18.35 9.21
CA THR A 82 -7.50 -17.59 9.57
C THR A 82 -8.74 -18.26 8.98
N PRO A 83 -9.74 -18.68 9.78
CA PRO A 83 -10.87 -19.49 9.32
C PRO A 83 -11.95 -18.66 8.62
N LEU A 84 -11.55 -17.82 7.68
CA LEU A 84 -12.49 -17.10 6.81
C LEU A 84 -13.11 -18.07 5.81
N LYS A 85 -14.39 -17.86 5.52
CA LYS A 85 -15.12 -18.66 4.53
C LYS A 85 -14.80 -18.14 3.12
N LYS A 86 -14.93 -19.02 2.12
CA LYS A 86 -14.69 -18.62 0.71
C LYS A 86 -15.61 -17.51 0.21
N ASP A 87 -16.80 -17.36 0.80
CA ASP A 87 -17.80 -16.34 0.51
C ASP A 87 -17.66 -15.10 1.39
N SER A 88 -16.64 -15.03 2.25
CA SER A 88 -16.36 -13.82 3.05
C SER A 88 -16.06 -12.61 2.16
N LYS A 89 -16.73 -11.49 2.43
CA LYS A 89 -16.59 -10.23 1.70
C LYS A 89 -15.37 -9.46 2.20
N ILE A 90 -14.36 -9.27 1.36
CA ILE A 90 -13.06 -8.78 1.80
C ILE A 90 -12.60 -7.56 0.99
N LEU A 91 -12.14 -6.53 1.70
CA LEU A 91 -11.37 -5.41 1.16
C LEU A 91 -9.91 -5.56 1.60
N ILE A 92 -9.01 -5.85 0.66
CA ILE A 92 -7.58 -5.97 0.92
C ILE A 92 -6.92 -4.62 0.70
N THR A 93 -6.12 -4.20 1.67
CA THR A 93 -5.40 -2.93 1.65
C THR A 93 -3.89 -3.11 1.73
N SER A 94 -3.44 -4.37 1.71
CA SER A 94 -2.04 -4.75 1.63
C SER A 94 -1.43 -4.26 0.33
N LYS A 95 -0.23 -3.69 0.40
CA LYS A 95 0.51 -3.18 -0.76
C LYS A 95 1.81 -3.97 -0.92
N GLY A 96 2.25 -4.15 -2.16
CA GLY A 96 3.51 -4.86 -2.44
C GLY A 96 3.31 -6.16 -3.22
N ILE A 97 4.42 -6.87 -3.38
CA ILE A 97 4.53 -8.16 -4.06
C ILE A 97 5.19 -9.13 -3.08
N GLU A 98 4.70 -10.37 -3.01
CA GLU A 98 5.30 -11.41 -2.15
C GLU A 98 6.73 -11.71 -2.66
N GLU A 99 7.73 -11.50 -1.80
CA GLU A 99 9.13 -11.50 -2.21
C GLU A 99 9.59 -12.87 -2.76
N ASN A 100 9.20 -13.96 -2.10
CA ASN A 100 9.68 -15.30 -2.44
C ASN A 100 9.06 -15.89 -3.71
N SER A 101 7.79 -15.58 -3.98
CA SER A 101 7.04 -16.15 -5.11
C SER A 101 6.86 -15.18 -6.28
N GLY A 102 6.99 -13.87 -6.03
CA GLY A 102 6.61 -12.84 -6.98
C GLY A 102 5.09 -12.70 -7.15
N ALA A 103 4.27 -13.30 -6.27
CA ALA A 103 2.82 -13.25 -6.38
C ALA A 103 2.26 -11.89 -6.00
N PHE A 104 1.28 -11.43 -6.78
CA PHE A 104 0.45 -10.29 -6.43
C PHE A 104 -0.55 -10.67 -5.33
N VAL A 105 -1.07 -9.67 -4.62
CA VAL A 105 -2.01 -9.86 -3.50
C VAL A 105 -3.25 -10.65 -3.93
N SER A 106 -3.83 -10.35 -5.11
CA SER A 106 -4.97 -11.07 -5.68
C SER A 106 -4.66 -12.54 -5.99
N GLN A 107 -3.43 -12.82 -6.44
CA GLN A 107 -2.98 -14.18 -6.69
C GLN A 107 -2.85 -15.01 -5.40
N ILE A 108 -2.49 -14.36 -4.29
CA ILE A 108 -2.47 -14.99 -2.97
C ILE A 108 -3.89 -15.21 -2.47
N ALA A 109 -4.73 -14.17 -2.51
CA ALA A 109 -6.05 -14.18 -1.90
C ALA A 109 -7.02 -15.17 -2.56
N LYS A 110 -6.96 -15.35 -3.91
CA LYS A 110 -7.82 -16.28 -4.65
C LYS A 110 -7.67 -17.75 -4.25
N ASP A 111 -6.57 -18.13 -3.63
CA ASP A 111 -6.37 -19.49 -3.12
C ASP A 111 -7.27 -19.78 -1.93
N PHE A 112 -7.78 -18.74 -1.24
CA PHE A 112 -8.54 -18.84 0.01
C PHE A 112 -9.96 -18.31 -0.10
N ILE A 113 -10.18 -17.26 -0.91
CA ILE A 113 -11.45 -16.51 -1.04
C ILE A 113 -11.87 -16.51 -2.51
N ALA A 114 -13.17 -16.66 -2.75
CA ALA A 114 -13.72 -16.57 -4.09
C ALA A 114 -13.46 -15.17 -4.71
N PRO A 115 -12.95 -15.06 -5.95
CA PRO A 115 -12.53 -13.79 -6.55
C PRO A 115 -13.62 -12.72 -6.57
N GLU A 116 -14.89 -13.12 -6.70
CA GLU A 116 -16.06 -12.22 -6.66
C GLU A 116 -16.29 -11.58 -5.29
N ASN A 117 -15.66 -12.09 -4.24
CA ASN A 117 -15.75 -11.55 -2.88
C ASN A 117 -14.53 -10.73 -2.48
N LEU A 118 -13.66 -10.41 -3.44
CA LEU A 118 -12.45 -9.63 -3.22
C LEU A 118 -12.56 -8.20 -3.78
N CYS A 119 -12.17 -7.25 -2.97
CA CYS A 119 -11.89 -5.86 -3.34
C CYS A 119 -10.48 -5.47 -2.90
N PHE A 120 -9.87 -4.52 -3.60
CA PHE A 120 -8.51 -4.04 -3.32
C PHE A 120 -8.52 -2.52 -3.25
N LEU A 121 -7.95 -1.96 -2.17
CA LEU A 121 -7.91 -0.52 -1.94
C LEU A 121 -6.58 0.07 -2.38
N ALA A 122 -6.62 1.09 -3.23
CA ALA A 122 -5.47 1.83 -3.71
C ALA A 122 -5.72 3.35 -3.67
N GLY A 123 -4.69 4.14 -3.97
CA GLY A 123 -4.77 5.59 -4.05
C GLY A 123 -4.06 6.32 -2.91
N PRO A 124 -3.98 7.67 -3.01
CA PRO A 124 -3.22 8.53 -2.09
C PRO A 124 -3.85 8.55 -0.70
N SER A 125 -3.15 8.03 0.31
CA SER A 125 -3.72 7.81 1.64
C SER A 125 -2.66 7.71 2.74
N PHE A 126 -2.19 8.84 3.24
CA PHE A 126 -1.40 8.80 4.46
C PHE A 126 -2.29 8.55 5.68
N ALA A 127 -1.97 7.53 6.45
CA ALA A 127 -2.72 7.15 7.65
C ALA A 127 -2.92 8.33 8.62
N LYS A 128 -1.90 9.21 8.76
CA LYS A 128 -1.95 10.38 9.62
C LYS A 128 -3.02 11.38 9.17
N GLU A 129 -3.19 11.57 7.87
CA GLU A 129 -4.18 12.47 7.30
C GLU A 129 -5.60 11.90 7.41
N ILE A 130 -5.76 10.59 7.24
CA ILE A 130 -7.03 9.89 7.46
C ILE A 130 -7.52 10.07 8.91
N ILE A 131 -6.62 9.93 9.90
CA ILE A 131 -6.95 10.13 11.32
C ILE A 131 -7.34 11.59 11.63
N LEU A 132 -6.83 12.53 10.85
CA LEU A 132 -7.22 13.95 10.95
C LEU A 132 -8.51 14.26 10.17
N ALA A 133 -9.17 13.25 9.60
CA ALA A 133 -10.35 13.38 8.75
C ALA A 133 -10.17 14.38 7.59
N LEU A 134 -8.95 14.50 7.04
CA LEU A 134 -8.67 15.35 5.90
C LEU A 134 -9.23 14.74 4.61
N PRO A 135 -9.74 15.57 3.69
CA PRO A 135 -10.31 15.07 2.44
C PRO A 135 -9.31 14.27 1.61
N CYS A 136 -9.73 13.09 1.13
CA CYS A 136 -8.96 12.30 0.19
C CYS A 136 -9.86 11.54 -0.78
N ALA A 137 -9.26 11.01 -1.84
CA ALA A 137 -9.93 10.14 -2.80
C ALA A 137 -9.16 8.82 -2.93
N LEU A 138 -9.89 7.70 -2.91
CA LEU A 138 -9.34 6.35 -2.99
C LEU A 138 -10.04 5.56 -4.11
N THR A 139 -9.40 4.52 -4.60
CA THR A 139 -9.97 3.61 -5.58
C THR A 139 -10.15 2.23 -4.97
N ILE A 140 -11.34 1.66 -5.14
CA ILE A 140 -11.63 0.26 -4.85
C ILE A 140 -11.62 -0.49 -6.18
N HIS A 141 -10.67 -1.40 -6.35
CA HIS A 141 -10.57 -2.26 -7.50
C HIS A 141 -11.27 -3.60 -7.22
N SER A 142 -12.22 -3.99 -8.08
CA SER A 142 -12.93 -5.26 -7.95
C SER A 142 -13.60 -5.66 -9.26
N HIS A 143 -13.70 -6.96 -9.52
CA HIS A 143 -14.57 -7.48 -10.58
C HIS A 143 -16.05 -7.50 -10.17
N ASN A 144 -16.36 -7.41 -8.88
CA ASN A 144 -17.70 -7.33 -8.35
C ASN A 144 -18.04 -5.87 -7.97
N PHE A 145 -18.71 -5.16 -8.89
CA PHE A 145 -19.09 -3.77 -8.69
C PHE A 145 -20.03 -3.58 -7.49
N ILE A 146 -20.94 -4.54 -7.23
CA ILE A 146 -21.91 -4.47 -6.12
C ILE A 146 -21.16 -4.52 -4.78
N LEU A 147 -20.18 -5.43 -4.63
CA LEU A 147 -19.37 -5.53 -3.43
C LEU A 147 -18.51 -4.28 -3.25
N ALA A 148 -17.88 -3.78 -4.33
CA ALA A 148 -17.10 -2.54 -4.27
C ALA A 148 -17.96 -1.34 -3.83
N GLN A 149 -19.19 -1.25 -4.31
CA GLN A 149 -20.16 -0.21 -3.91
C GLN A 149 -20.60 -0.37 -2.45
N GLU A 150 -20.74 -1.62 -1.96
CA GLU A 150 -21.03 -1.89 -0.55
C GLU A 150 -19.90 -1.32 0.34
N PHE A 151 -18.62 -1.60 0.06
CA PHE A 151 -17.50 -1.02 0.78
C PHE A 151 -17.44 0.50 0.64
N ALA A 152 -17.65 1.03 -0.57
CA ALA A 152 -17.63 2.46 -0.84
C ALA A 152 -18.68 3.21 0.00
N SER A 153 -19.90 2.68 0.13
CA SER A 153 -20.98 3.28 0.92
C SER A 153 -20.69 3.33 2.44
N ARG A 154 -19.73 2.53 2.92
CA ARG A 154 -19.34 2.47 4.33
C ARG A 154 -18.23 3.45 4.68
N MET A 155 -17.59 4.06 3.69
CA MET A 155 -16.55 5.08 3.94
C MET A 155 -17.18 6.40 4.43
N PRO A 156 -16.45 7.18 5.26
CA PRO A 156 -16.91 8.49 5.73
C PRO A 156 -16.92 9.52 4.60
N ASP A 157 -17.60 10.64 4.82
CA ASP A 157 -17.81 11.66 3.78
C ASP A 157 -16.53 12.40 3.37
N PHE A 158 -15.48 12.38 4.20
CA PHE A 158 -14.18 12.94 3.85
C PHE A 158 -13.33 12.02 2.95
N ILE A 159 -13.79 10.79 2.67
CA ILE A 159 -13.16 9.89 1.71
C ILE A 159 -14.07 9.72 0.50
N LYS A 160 -13.62 10.17 -0.68
CA LYS A 160 -14.32 9.94 -1.95
C LYS A 160 -13.85 8.61 -2.56
N PRO A 161 -14.66 7.54 -2.52
CA PRO A 161 -14.31 6.29 -3.19
C PRO A 161 -14.65 6.36 -4.69
N TYR A 162 -13.75 5.82 -5.51
CA TYR A 162 -13.97 5.49 -6.91
C TYR A 162 -13.92 3.98 -7.06
N ILE A 163 -14.59 3.43 -8.05
CA ILE A 163 -14.64 1.98 -8.31
C ILE A 163 -14.11 1.71 -9.70
N GLU A 164 -13.16 0.79 -9.80
CA GLU A 164 -12.56 0.35 -11.06
C GLU A 164 -12.41 -1.17 -11.10
N ASN A 165 -12.35 -1.75 -12.30
CA ASN A 165 -12.25 -3.20 -12.49
C ASN A 165 -10.83 -3.68 -12.85
N ASP A 166 -9.82 -2.80 -12.79
CA ASP A 166 -8.42 -3.14 -13.08
C ASP A 166 -7.68 -3.49 -11.77
N ILE A 167 -7.86 -4.71 -11.29
CA ILE A 167 -7.23 -5.18 -10.05
C ILE A 167 -5.71 -5.18 -10.19
N ILE A 168 -5.17 -5.76 -11.27
CA ILE A 168 -3.71 -5.84 -11.50
C ILE A 168 -3.08 -4.46 -11.56
N GLY A 169 -3.71 -3.51 -12.27
CA GLY A 169 -3.22 -2.14 -12.33
C GLY A 169 -3.16 -1.49 -10.94
N GLY A 170 -4.21 -1.64 -10.13
CA GLY A 170 -4.25 -1.12 -8.76
C GLY A 170 -3.18 -1.73 -7.85
N GLU A 171 -2.96 -3.04 -7.93
CA GLU A 171 -1.95 -3.75 -7.14
C GLU A 171 -0.53 -3.37 -7.52
N VAL A 172 -0.21 -3.41 -8.83
CA VAL A 172 1.13 -3.05 -9.32
C VAL A 172 1.43 -1.60 -9.03
N ALA A 173 0.49 -0.68 -9.30
CA ALA A 173 0.67 0.73 -9.00
C ALA A 173 0.98 0.96 -7.51
N SER A 174 0.19 0.34 -6.62
CA SER A 174 0.36 0.44 -5.16
C SER A 174 1.68 -0.15 -4.66
N ALA A 175 2.20 -1.17 -5.33
CA ALA A 175 3.48 -1.80 -5.01
C ALA A 175 4.67 -0.99 -5.55
N TYR A 176 4.66 -0.73 -6.86
CA TYR A 176 5.78 -0.13 -7.60
C TYR A 176 6.08 1.31 -7.16
N LYS A 177 5.03 2.12 -6.88
CA LYS A 177 5.21 3.49 -6.39
C LYS A 177 6.16 3.59 -5.20
N ASN A 178 6.20 2.57 -4.33
CA ASN A 178 7.07 2.54 -3.17
C ASN A 178 8.54 2.46 -3.56
N VAL A 179 8.86 1.78 -4.66
CA VAL A 179 10.21 1.70 -5.23
C VAL A 179 10.60 3.05 -5.85
N ILE A 180 9.69 3.66 -6.62
CA ILE A 180 9.94 5.00 -7.19
C ILE A 180 10.03 6.06 -6.08
N ALA A 181 9.31 5.90 -4.96
CA ALA A 181 9.45 6.80 -3.81
C ALA A 181 10.85 6.72 -3.16
N ILE A 182 11.47 5.53 -3.11
CA ILE A 182 12.89 5.39 -2.69
C ILE A 182 13.78 6.18 -3.67
N ALA A 183 13.60 6.02 -4.98
CA ALA A 183 14.34 6.77 -5.98
C ALA A 183 14.13 8.29 -5.85
N GLY A 184 12.90 8.72 -5.56
CA GLY A 184 12.56 10.11 -5.28
C GLY A 184 13.31 10.68 -4.08
N GLY A 185 13.40 9.92 -2.99
CA GLY A 185 14.18 10.29 -1.81
C GLY A 185 15.69 10.34 -2.09
N ILE A 186 16.23 9.42 -2.91
CA ILE A 186 17.62 9.46 -3.35
C ILE A 186 17.89 10.72 -4.18
N CYS A 187 17.00 11.07 -5.11
CA CYS A 187 17.12 12.26 -5.94
C CYS A 187 17.23 13.54 -5.10
N ASP A 188 16.36 13.69 -4.11
CA ASP A 188 16.35 14.86 -3.22
C ASP A 188 17.54 14.85 -2.25
N GLY A 189 17.90 13.68 -1.72
CA GLY A 189 19.03 13.53 -0.82
C GLY A 189 20.38 13.82 -1.48
N LEU A 190 20.50 13.58 -2.80
CA LEU A 190 21.65 13.96 -3.64
C LEU A 190 21.57 15.40 -4.16
N GLN A 191 20.49 16.14 -3.86
CA GLN A 191 20.27 17.52 -4.30
C GLN A 191 20.31 17.69 -5.84
N LEU A 192 19.76 16.73 -6.59
CA LEU A 192 19.81 16.75 -8.07
C LEU A 192 18.90 17.80 -8.72
N GLY A 193 18.03 18.42 -7.93
CA GLY A 193 17.12 19.49 -8.36
C GLY A 193 15.78 19.00 -8.91
N GLN A 194 14.88 19.98 -9.13
CA GLN A 194 13.48 19.71 -9.48
C GLN A 194 13.31 19.10 -10.86
N ASN A 195 14.16 19.49 -11.84
CA ASN A 195 14.10 18.93 -13.19
C ASN A 195 14.40 17.43 -13.20
N ALA A 196 15.42 17.00 -12.44
CA ALA A 196 15.76 15.59 -12.29
C ALA A 196 14.64 14.82 -11.58
N LYS A 197 14.06 15.42 -10.53
CA LYS A 197 12.94 14.84 -9.80
C LYS A 197 11.72 14.65 -10.69
N ALA A 198 11.31 15.67 -11.43
CA ALA A 198 10.18 15.59 -12.35
C ALA A 198 10.39 14.53 -13.43
N SER A 199 11.60 14.50 -14.03
CA SER A 199 11.98 13.50 -15.03
C SER A 199 11.94 12.08 -14.46
N LEU A 200 12.46 11.88 -13.24
CA LEU A 200 12.45 10.60 -12.55
C LEU A 200 11.01 10.11 -12.31
N LEU A 201 10.13 10.96 -11.81
CA LEU A 201 8.75 10.58 -11.51
C LEU A 201 7.96 10.27 -12.78
N SER A 202 8.13 11.06 -13.84
CA SER A 202 7.49 10.81 -15.14
C SER A 202 7.96 9.48 -15.75
N ARG A 203 9.28 9.24 -15.79
CA ARG A 203 9.84 7.98 -16.27
C ARG A 203 9.43 6.81 -15.38
N GLY A 204 9.40 7.01 -14.06
CA GLY A 204 8.95 6.02 -13.10
C GLY A 204 7.50 5.60 -13.30
N LEU A 205 6.61 6.56 -13.60
CA LEU A 205 5.21 6.26 -13.92
C LEU A 205 5.07 5.43 -15.19
N VAL A 206 5.86 5.74 -16.23
CA VAL A 206 5.91 4.96 -17.48
C VAL A 206 6.44 3.54 -17.22
N GLU A 207 7.53 3.42 -16.45
CA GLU A 207 8.10 2.11 -16.10
C GLU A 207 7.12 1.25 -15.30
N MET A 208 6.41 1.85 -14.33
CA MET A 208 5.34 1.19 -13.57
C MET A 208 4.25 0.63 -14.50
N TYR A 209 3.79 1.44 -15.45
CA TYR A 209 2.78 1.02 -16.41
C TYR A 209 3.30 -0.10 -17.33
N GLN A 210 4.48 0.04 -17.93
CA GLN A 210 5.07 -0.97 -18.80
C GLN A 210 5.24 -2.32 -18.09
N PHE A 211 5.66 -2.29 -16.82
CA PHE A 211 5.70 -3.51 -16.00
C PHE A 211 4.32 -4.13 -15.83
N ALA A 212 3.31 -3.32 -15.51
CA ALA A 212 1.95 -3.80 -15.25
C ALA A 212 1.20 -4.22 -16.52
N GLU A 213 1.45 -3.55 -17.66
CA GLU A 213 0.87 -3.87 -18.96
C GLU A 213 1.17 -5.32 -19.37
N HIS A 214 2.36 -5.81 -19.03
CA HIS A 214 2.73 -7.22 -19.23
C HIS A 214 1.75 -8.20 -18.56
N PHE A 215 1.11 -7.78 -17.48
CA PHE A 215 0.12 -8.55 -16.72
C PHE A 215 -1.32 -8.16 -17.06
N GLY A 216 -1.55 -7.33 -18.08
CA GLY A 216 -2.88 -6.96 -18.57
C GLY A 216 -3.50 -5.74 -17.87
N ALA A 217 -2.73 -4.92 -17.18
CA ALA A 217 -3.20 -3.69 -16.56
C ALA A 217 -3.54 -2.59 -17.59
N LYS A 218 -4.40 -1.65 -17.19
CA LYS A 218 -4.86 -0.56 -18.05
C LYS A 218 -4.10 0.74 -17.74
N MET A 219 -3.74 1.49 -18.79
CA MET A 219 -3.03 2.77 -18.66
C MET A 219 -3.81 3.78 -17.81
N GLN A 220 -5.14 3.81 -17.91
CA GLN A 220 -5.99 4.72 -17.14
C GLN A 220 -5.76 4.62 -15.63
N THR A 221 -5.53 3.42 -15.11
CA THR A 221 -5.23 3.20 -13.69
C THR A 221 -3.96 3.92 -13.27
N PHE A 222 -2.94 3.97 -14.14
CA PHE A 222 -1.66 4.63 -13.87
C PHE A 222 -1.74 6.15 -13.99
N LEU A 223 -2.62 6.68 -14.83
CA LEU A 223 -2.88 8.13 -14.92
C LEU A 223 -3.81 8.64 -13.81
N GLY A 224 -4.50 7.72 -13.11
CA GLY A 224 -5.47 8.00 -12.05
C GLY A 224 -4.86 8.04 -10.64
N LEU A 225 -5.78 7.90 -9.66
CA LEU A 225 -5.45 7.94 -8.23
C LEU A 225 -4.49 6.84 -7.79
N SER A 226 -4.69 5.62 -8.28
CA SER A 226 -3.89 4.45 -7.89
C SER A 226 -2.45 4.53 -8.40
N GLY A 227 -2.22 5.15 -9.57
CA GLY A 227 -0.92 5.37 -10.18
C GLY A 227 -0.33 6.73 -9.82
N ALA A 228 -0.53 7.73 -10.68
CA ALA A 228 0.06 9.06 -10.58
C ALA A 228 -0.26 9.73 -9.23
N GLY A 229 -1.50 9.67 -8.76
CA GLY A 229 -1.91 10.29 -7.50
C GLY A 229 -1.13 9.76 -6.31
N ASP A 230 -1.07 8.44 -6.14
CA ASP A 230 -0.38 7.82 -5.01
C ASP A 230 1.15 7.87 -5.15
N LEU A 231 1.67 7.84 -6.39
CA LEU A 231 3.09 8.03 -6.67
C LEU A 231 3.56 9.43 -6.26
N PHE A 232 2.88 10.48 -6.73
CA PHE A 232 3.28 11.87 -6.44
C PHE A 232 3.19 12.19 -4.96
N LEU A 233 2.15 11.69 -4.27
CA LEU A 233 2.05 11.81 -2.83
C LEU A 233 3.23 11.14 -2.12
N THR A 234 3.52 9.89 -2.49
CA THR A 234 4.48 9.04 -1.76
C THR A 234 5.93 9.44 -2.03
N ALA A 235 6.25 9.89 -3.24
CA ALA A 235 7.62 10.23 -3.66
C ALA A 235 8.08 11.65 -3.29
N ASN A 236 7.19 12.48 -2.71
CA ASN A 236 7.48 13.87 -2.37
C ASN A 236 7.23 14.21 -0.89
N SER A 237 7.03 13.22 -0.02
CA SER A 237 6.64 13.49 1.36
C SER A 237 7.52 12.76 2.39
N LEU A 238 7.93 13.48 3.42
CA LEU A 238 8.57 12.91 4.61
C LEU A 238 7.65 11.97 5.42
N LEU A 239 6.34 11.99 5.17
CA LEU A 239 5.42 11.00 5.73
C LEU A 239 5.60 9.62 5.09
N SER A 240 6.22 9.55 3.91
CA SER A 240 6.55 8.30 3.23
C SER A 240 7.81 7.67 3.81
N ARG A 241 7.67 6.47 4.37
CA ARG A 241 8.79 5.66 4.83
C ARG A 241 9.78 5.33 3.72
N ASN A 242 9.27 5.00 2.54
CA ASN A 242 10.09 4.67 1.38
C ASN A 242 10.90 5.88 0.89
N TYR A 243 10.30 7.06 0.88
CA TYR A 243 11.01 8.31 0.57
C TYR A 243 12.14 8.56 1.59
N ARG A 244 11.87 8.37 2.90
CA ARG A 244 12.90 8.51 3.96
C ARG A 244 14.02 7.48 3.82
N VAL A 245 13.73 6.24 3.40
CA VAL A 245 14.78 5.26 3.03
C VAL A 245 15.68 5.84 1.95
N GLY A 246 15.10 6.40 0.89
CA GLY A 246 15.85 7.02 -0.19
C GLY A 246 16.76 8.16 0.27
N LEU A 247 16.28 9.05 1.14
CA LEU A 247 17.10 10.12 1.75
C LEU A 247 18.29 9.56 2.53
N GLY A 248 18.09 8.49 3.31
CA GLY A 248 19.17 7.85 4.06
C GLY A 248 20.21 7.18 3.14
N LEU A 249 19.76 6.50 2.08
CA LEU A 249 20.65 5.87 1.09
C LEU A 249 21.50 6.91 0.34
N ALA A 250 20.93 8.06 0.01
CA ALA A 250 21.68 9.17 -0.62
C ALA A 250 22.82 9.69 0.26
N GLN A 251 22.68 9.58 1.57
CA GLN A 251 23.71 9.95 2.55
C GLN A 251 24.73 8.82 2.80
N ASN A 252 24.70 7.73 2.02
CA ASN A 252 25.49 6.53 2.20
C ASN A 252 25.32 5.87 3.60
N LYS A 253 24.19 6.06 4.27
CA LYS A 253 23.88 5.40 5.54
C LYS A 253 23.66 3.90 5.29
N PRO A 254 24.21 3.02 6.15
CA PRO A 254 23.89 1.60 6.09
C PRO A 254 22.39 1.36 6.20
N LEU A 255 21.84 0.47 5.36
CA LEU A 255 20.40 0.19 5.31
C LEU A 255 19.84 -0.17 6.69
N GLN A 256 20.57 -0.98 7.47
CA GLN A 256 20.13 -1.37 8.81
C GLN A 256 19.94 -0.18 9.77
N ASN A 257 20.81 0.83 9.68
CA ASN A 257 20.69 2.04 10.49
C ASN A 257 19.45 2.84 10.07
N ILE A 258 19.21 2.96 8.75
CA ILE A 258 18.01 3.63 8.23
C ILE A 258 16.73 2.93 8.73
N LEU A 259 16.68 1.60 8.71
CA LEU A 259 15.54 0.82 9.19
C LEU A 259 15.34 0.95 10.70
N ASN A 260 16.40 0.99 11.47
CA ASN A 260 16.34 1.20 12.92
C ASN A 260 15.80 2.60 13.25
N ASP A 261 16.25 3.64 12.53
CA ASP A 261 15.79 5.02 12.69
C ASP A 261 14.29 5.18 12.30
N LEU A 262 13.82 4.38 11.34
CA LEU A 262 12.42 4.39 10.92
C LEU A 262 11.50 3.73 11.94
N GLY A 263 11.96 2.69 12.66
CA GLY A 263 11.16 1.89 13.59
C GLY A 263 10.01 1.10 12.96
N GLU A 264 9.88 1.14 11.64
CA GLU A 264 8.77 0.55 10.88
C GLU A 264 9.25 -0.04 9.55
N VAL A 265 8.45 -0.99 9.03
CA VAL A 265 8.76 -1.64 7.74
C VAL A 265 8.59 -0.67 6.57
N ALA A 266 9.60 -0.61 5.69
CA ALA A 266 9.52 0.04 4.39
C ALA A 266 9.31 -1.03 3.30
N GLU A 267 8.09 -1.16 2.82
CA GLU A 267 7.70 -2.22 1.87
C GLU A 267 8.43 -2.15 0.53
N GLY A 268 8.83 -0.95 0.12
CA GLY A 268 9.57 -0.72 -1.14
C GLY A 268 10.87 -1.49 -1.25
N ILE A 269 11.52 -1.83 -0.14
CA ILE A 269 12.78 -2.59 -0.14
C ILE A 269 12.55 -4.01 -0.66
N LYS A 270 11.60 -4.74 -0.09
CA LYS A 270 11.25 -6.10 -0.53
C LYS A 270 10.59 -6.08 -1.90
N THR A 271 9.75 -5.08 -2.15
CA THR A 271 9.09 -4.90 -3.44
C THR A 271 10.10 -4.63 -4.57
N SER A 272 11.19 -3.87 -4.33
CA SER A 272 12.22 -3.64 -5.36
C SER A 272 12.92 -4.94 -5.76
N ASN A 273 13.19 -5.82 -4.80
CA ASN A 273 13.75 -7.14 -5.07
C ASN A 273 12.77 -8.00 -5.92
N ALA A 274 11.51 -8.10 -5.51
CA ALA A 274 10.49 -8.86 -6.22
C ALA A 274 10.28 -8.35 -7.65
N ILE A 275 10.15 -7.04 -7.84
CA ILE A 275 10.01 -6.41 -9.17
C ILE A 275 11.22 -6.73 -10.05
N THR A 276 12.45 -6.59 -9.53
CA THR A 276 13.66 -6.85 -10.29
C THR A 276 13.76 -8.32 -10.73
N GLN A 277 13.40 -9.25 -9.86
CA GLN A 277 13.36 -10.67 -10.18
C GLN A 277 12.30 -10.99 -11.24
N ILE A 278 11.10 -10.44 -11.11
CA ILE A 278 10.04 -10.61 -12.11
C ILE A 278 10.46 -10.00 -13.45
N ALA A 279 10.97 -8.77 -13.44
CA ALA A 279 11.42 -8.09 -14.65
C ALA A 279 12.51 -8.88 -15.39
N GLN A 280 13.44 -9.46 -14.65
CA GLN A 280 14.50 -10.30 -15.22
C GLN A 280 13.93 -11.61 -15.81
N ARG A 281 13.03 -12.28 -15.10
CA ARG A 281 12.39 -13.54 -15.53
C ARG A 281 11.52 -13.35 -16.76
N GLU A 282 10.74 -12.27 -16.81
CA GLU A 282 9.76 -11.99 -17.86
C GLU A 282 10.33 -11.12 -19.00
N GLY A 283 11.60 -10.70 -18.93
CA GLY A 283 12.22 -9.83 -19.93
C GLY A 283 11.67 -8.41 -19.97
N ILE A 284 11.14 -7.90 -18.85
CA ILE A 284 10.56 -6.55 -18.74
C ILE A 284 11.66 -5.52 -18.48
N TYR A 285 11.63 -4.40 -19.21
CA TYR A 285 12.58 -3.31 -19.02
C TYR A 285 12.18 -2.45 -17.81
N ALA A 286 12.91 -2.58 -16.69
CA ALA A 286 12.66 -1.91 -15.41
C ALA A 286 13.95 -1.26 -14.86
N PRO A 287 14.52 -0.25 -15.53
CA PRO A 287 15.82 0.31 -15.18
C PRO A 287 15.83 1.04 -13.84
N ILE A 288 14.77 1.78 -13.49
CA ILE A 288 14.70 2.53 -12.23
C ILE A 288 14.62 1.57 -11.05
N ALA A 289 13.71 0.58 -11.10
CA ALA A 289 13.62 -0.43 -10.04
C ALA A 289 14.91 -1.23 -9.88
N THR A 290 15.56 -1.59 -10.99
CA THR A 290 16.84 -2.30 -10.98
C THR A 290 17.94 -1.48 -10.32
N GLU A 291 18.04 -0.18 -10.63
CA GLU A 291 19.07 0.68 -10.01
C GLU A 291 18.75 0.96 -8.54
N VAL A 292 17.47 1.11 -8.15
CA VAL A 292 17.07 1.20 -6.74
C VAL A 292 17.49 -0.05 -5.97
N GLN A 293 17.23 -1.24 -6.51
CA GLN A 293 17.63 -2.50 -5.88
C GLN A 293 19.16 -2.60 -5.71
N LYS A 294 19.93 -2.21 -6.72
CA LYS A 294 21.40 -2.16 -6.63
C LYS A 294 21.89 -1.18 -5.56
N ILE A 295 21.25 -0.02 -5.41
CA ILE A 295 21.60 0.96 -4.36
C ILE A 295 21.29 0.37 -2.98
N ILE A 296 20.16 -0.29 -2.81
CA ILE A 296 19.81 -1.01 -1.57
C ILE A 296 20.90 -2.06 -1.23
N GLN A 297 21.48 -2.69 -2.24
CA GLN A 297 22.58 -3.66 -2.12
C GLN A 297 23.98 -3.03 -1.97
N GLY A 298 24.07 -1.70 -1.93
CA GLY A 298 25.33 -1.00 -1.66
C GLY A 298 26.00 -0.33 -2.87
N LYS A 299 25.37 -0.32 -4.05
CA LYS A 299 25.87 0.47 -5.19
C LYS A 299 25.78 1.97 -4.87
N ASN A 300 26.79 2.73 -5.28
CA ASN A 300 26.81 4.18 -5.09
C ASN A 300 25.63 4.85 -5.84
N PRO A 301 24.81 5.69 -5.18
CA PRO A 301 23.66 6.34 -5.79
C PRO A 301 24.01 7.26 -6.99
N LEU A 302 25.16 7.95 -6.96
CA LEU A 302 25.61 8.78 -8.08
C LEU A 302 25.97 7.96 -9.32
N GLU A 303 26.53 6.76 -9.15
CA GLU A 303 26.81 5.84 -10.26
C GLU A 303 25.50 5.34 -10.89
N SER A 304 24.50 5.03 -10.07
CA SER A 304 23.19 4.63 -10.54
C SER A 304 22.49 5.76 -11.31
N MET A 305 22.57 6.99 -10.83
CA MET A 305 22.08 8.16 -11.55
C MET A 305 22.75 8.29 -12.93
N ARG A 306 24.08 8.19 -12.99
CA ARG A 306 24.81 8.24 -14.27
C ARG A 306 24.38 7.12 -15.22
N THR A 307 24.09 5.93 -14.69
CA THR A 307 23.59 4.79 -15.47
C THR A 307 22.23 5.09 -16.10
N LEU A 308 21.30 5.68 -15.31
CA LEU A 308 19.96 6.05 -15.78
C LEU A 308 19.95 7.22 -16.75
N MET A 309 20.99 8.07 -16.75
CA MET A 309 21.13 9.19 -17.71
C MET A 309 21.72 8.76 -19.06
N LYS A 310 22.39 7.60 -19.13
CA LYS A 310 23.00 7.07 -20.36
C LYS A 310 22.06 6.15 -21.16
N LYS A 311 20.99 5.69 -20.57
CA LYS A 311 19.96 4.82 -21.14
C LYS A 311 18.66 5.60 -21.41
#